data_8ad7e0ed2f42c5e0090336597a7f3353
#
_entry.id   8ad7e0ed2f42c5e0090336597a7f3353
#
_cell.length_a   1.000
_cell.length_b   1.000
_cell.length_c   1.000
_cell.angle_alpha   90.00
_cell.angle_beta   90.00
_cell.angle_gamma   90.00
#
_symmetry.space_group_name_H-M   'P 1'
#
loop_
_entity.id
_entity.type
_entity.pdbx_description
1 polymer ?
#
loop_
_entity_poly.entity_id
_entity_poly.type
_entity_poly.pdbx_seq_one_letter_code
_entity_poly.pdbx_strand_id
1 'polypeptide(L)'
;MEPLPLQTWVLTAQVWEDLLTDYGFTVEAITQLHAPEPDNPVICQLIQARRRTVLPAQITSRPRSRRPPVPHAAIGVGAIVYGERGLLLGRHHRGTLELPGGSVEAGEPFEQTVVRELAEETGLSARPEDVTLLGTLVDHVGDVVRVTVGALVTAWQGEPATQPDESVGDWAWWPLDDLPDGLFECSAQILAAWLPDLPIDHPPAHFSPYARRTTPSSDLDVNIRPHQGS
;
A
#
# COMPACT_ATOMS: atom_id res chain seq x y z
N MET A 1 -25.93 -2.36 -16.97
CA MET A 1 -24.87 -2.57 -15.98
C MET A 1 -25.52 -2.38 -14.64
N GLU A 2 -25.79 -3.47 -13.93
CA GLU A 2 -26.36 -3.37 -12.57
C GLU A 2 -25.29 -2.82 -11.62
N PRO A 3 -25.63 -1.86 -10.75
CA PRO A 3 -24.70 -1.38 -9.76
C PRO A 3 -24.38 -2.49 -8.76
N LEU A 4 -23.10 -2.77 -8.58
CA LEU A 4 -22.62 -3.69 -7.55
C LEU A 4 -23.02 -3.14 -6.17
N PRO A 5 -23.57 -3.96 -5.25
CA PRO A 5 -23.95 -3.51 -3.93
C PRO A 5 -22.69 -3.13 -3.15
N LEU A 6 -22.62 -1.87 -2.74
CA LEU A 6 -21.64 -1.38 -1.78
C LEU A 6 -21.89 -2.08 -0.43
N GLN A 7 -21.01 -3.00 -0.06
CA GLN A 7 -21.00 -3.54 1.31
C GLN A 7 -20.37 -2.50 2.24
N THR A 8 -21.20 -1.76 2.95
CA THR A 8 -20.76 -0.90 4.04
C THR A 8 -20.81 -1.67 5.36
N TRP A 9 -19.69 -1.75 6.06
CA TRP A 9 -19.62 -2.31 7.39
C TRP A 9 -20.05 -1.21 8.39
N VAL A 10 -21.20 -1.43 9.03
CA VAL A 10 -21.66 -0.55 10.10
C VAL A 10 -21.37 -1.24 11.42
N LEU A 11 -20.48 -0.66 12.21
CA LEU A 11 -20.26 -1.08 13.59
C LEU A 11 -21.53 -0.82 14.42
N THR A 12 -21.85 -1.75 15.33
CA THR A 12 -22.98 -1.52 16.23
C THR A 12 -22.70 -0.36 17.19
N ALA A 13 -23.75 0.28 17.71
CA ALA A 13 -23.61 1.36 18.67
C ALA A 13 -22.73 0.96 19.86
N GLN A 14 -22.87 -0.27 20.34
CA GLN A 14 -22.09 -0.80 21.46
C GLN A 14 -20.59 -0.87 21.13
N VAL A 15 -20.23 -1.31 19.91
CA VAL A 15 -18.83 -1.37 19.49
C VAL A 15 -18.21 0.02 19.39
N TRP A 16 -18.98 1.01 18.92
CA TRP A 16 -18.53 2.40 18.90
C TRP A 16 -18.35 2.97 20.32
N GLU A 17 -19.28 2.68 21.24
CA GLU A 17 -19.21 3.13 22.61
C GLU A 17 -17.98 2.55 23.32
N ASP A 18 -17.74 1.25 23.16
CA ASP A 18 -16.58 0.55 23.74
C ASP A 18 -15.28 1.12 23.17
N LEU A 19 -15.20 1.27 21.85
CA LEU A 19 -14.02 1.80 21.18
C LEU A 19 -13.68 3.22 21.65
N LEU A 20 -14.65 4.12 21.60
CA LEU A 20 -14.45 5.51 21.99
C LEU A 20 -14.12 5.65 23.48
N THR A 21 -14.73 4.81 24.32
CA THR A 21 -14.45 4.77 25.76
C THR A 21 -13.01 4.31 26.02
N ASP A 22 -12.53 3.29 25.32
CA ASP A 22 -11.16 2.81 25.41
C ASP A 22 -10.13 3.88 24.99
N TYR A 23 -10.51 4.75 24.03
CA TYR A 23 -9.66 5.87 23.59
C TYR A 23 -9.85 7.17 24.39
N GLY A 24 -10.54 7.11 25.52
CA GLY A 24 -10.65 8.23 26.46
C GLY A 24 -11.73 9.24 26.10
N PHE A 25 -12.75 8.83 25.36
CA PHE A 25 -13.94 9.61 25.11
C PHE A 25 -15.11 9.13 25.96
N THR A 26 -16.04 10.02 26.24
CA THR A 26 -17.38 9.69 26.76
C THR A 26 -18.36 9.88 25.63
N VAL A 27 -19.07 8.84 25.23
CA VAL A 27 -20.12 8.93 24.24
C VAL A 27 -21.35 9.59 24.90
N GLU A 28 -21.81 10.68 24.30
CA GLU A 28 -22.95 11.46 24.78
C GLU A 28 -24.24 11.06 24.04
N ALA A 29 -24.14 10.76 22.76
CA ALA A 29 -25.26 10.28 21.97
C ALA A 29 -24.80 9.49 20.73
N ILE A 30 -25.59 8.51 20.32
CA ILE A 30 -25.49 7.83 19.03
C ILE A 30 -26.85 7.92 18.37
N THR A 31 -26.92 8.61 17.23
CA THR A 31 -28.14 8.81 16.46
C THR A 31 -28.03 8.11 15.13
N GLN A 32 -29.02 7.28 14.78
CA GLN A 32 -29.11 6.69 13.46
C GLN A 32 -29.82 7.68 12.53
N LEU A 33 -29.16 7.98 11.42
CA LEU A 33 -29.71 8.80 10.35
C LEU A 33 -30.11 7.89 9.20
N HIS A 34 -31.35 7.98 8.78
CA HIS A 34 -31.89 7.25 7.63
C HIS A 34 -31.84 8.18 6.43
N ALA A 35 -31.63 7.60 5.25
CA ALA A 35 -31.80 8.35 4.02
C ALA A 35 -33.24 8.84 3.88
N PRO A 36 -33.46 10.02 3.29
CA PRO A 36 -34.81 10.55 3.09
C PRO A 36 -35.66 9.73 2.10
N GLU A 37 -35.02 8.90 1.28
CA GLU A 37 -35.69 8.05 0.31
C GLU A 37 -36.03 6.70 0.94
N PRO A 38 -37.31 6.26 0.86
CA PRO A 38 -37.76 5.03 1.54
C PRO A 38 -37.05 3.74 1.13
N ASP A 39 -36.51 3.70 -0.09
CA ASP A 39 -35.87 2.52 -0.68
C ASP A 39 -34.32 2.57 -0.57
N ASN A 40 -33.76 3.58 0.06
CA ASN A 40 -32.33 3.71 0.24
C ASN A 40 -31.88 3.02 1.54
N PRO A 41 -31.15 1.90 1.49
CA PRO A 41 -30.73 1.16 2.67
C PRO A 41 -29.57 1.85 3.45
N VAL A 42 -29.12 3.03 3.05
CA VAL A 42 -28.00 3.71 3.69
C VAL A 42 -28.42 4.24 5.07
N ILE A 43 -27.84 3.64 6.10
CA ILE A 43 -27.98 4.09 7.49
C ILE A 43 -26.66 4.68 7.92
N CYS A 44 -26.65 5.95 8.29
CA CYS A 44 -25.49 6.60 8.90
C CYS A 44 -25.68 6.68 10.42
N GLN A 45 -24.58 6.60 11.16
CA GLN A 45 -24.58 6.85 12.59
C GLN A 45 -23.85 8.16 12.88
N LEU A 46 -24.53 9.08 13.58
CA LEU A 46 -23.91 10.28 14.14
C LEU A 46 -23.54 10.00 15.58
N ILE A 47 -22.25 10.08 15.90
CA ILE A 47 -21.75 9.84 17.24
C ILE A 47 -21.27 11.16 17.83
N GLN A 48 -21.87 11.57 18.93
CA GLN A 48 -21.41 12.69 19.73
C GLN A 48 -20.62 12.16 20.93
N ALA A 49 -19.34 12.53 20.98
CA ALA A 49 -18.47 12.08 22.06
C ALA A 49 -17.60 13.25 22.57
N ARG A 50 -17.39 13.28 23.86
CA ARG A 50 -16.55 14.29 24.54
C ARG A 50 -15.27 13.64 25.02
N ARG A 51 -14.14 14.25 24.73
CA ARG A 51 -12.85 13.82 25.28
C ARG A 51 -12.83 14.03 26.79
N ARG A 52 -12.47 12.99 27.55
CA ARG A 52 -12.29 13.12 28.99
C ARG A 52 -11.08 13.98 29.29
N THR A 53 -11.23 14.97 30.15
CA THR A 53 -10.14 15.88 30.52
C THR A 53 -9.11 15.22 31.45
N VAL A 54 -9.49 14.11 32.07
CA VAL A 54 -8.61 13.29 32.91
C VAL A 54 -8.74 11.84 32.39
N LEU A 55 -7.68 11.30 31.85
CA LEU A 55 -7.62 9.88 31.59
C LEU A 55 -7.78 9.17 32.94
N PRO A 56 -8.76 8.25 33.11
CA PRO A 56 -8.86 7.50 34.35
C PRO A 56 -7.53 6.76 34.55
N ALA A 57 -6.97 6.87 35.75
CA ALA A 57 -5.72 6.20 36.13
C ALA A 57 -5.74 4.66 35.95
N GLN A 58 -6.86 4.12 35.49
CA GLN A 58 -7.12 2.69 35.32
C GLN A 58 -6.91 2.13 33.91
N ILE A 59 -6.44 2.94 32.94
CA ILE A 59 -5.95 2.34 31.67
C ILE A 59 -4.69 1.48 31.91
N THR A 60 -4.13 1.54 33.11
CA THR A 60 -2.94 0.76 33.50
C THR A 60 -3.23 -0.67 33.93
N SER A 61 -4.47 -1.15 33.99
CA SER A 61 -4.80 -2.45 34.56
C SER A 61 -5.43 -3.49 33.64
N ARG A 62 -5.47 -3.29 32.33
CA ARG A 62 -5.50 -4.47 31.46
C ARG A 62 -4.19 -5.20 31.68
N PRO A 63 -4.21 -6.49 32.07
CA PRO A 63 -2.96 -7.24 32.13
C PRO A 63 -2.33 -7.15 30.74
N ARG A 64 -1.31 -6.31 30.60
CA ARG A 64 -0.49 -6.31 29.40
C ARG A 64 -0.09 -7.76 29.24
N SER A 65 -0.56 -8.39 28.17
CA SER A 65 -0.07 -9.69 27.79
C SER A 65 1.44 -9.61 27.93
N ARG A 66 2.02 -10.37 28.88
CA ARG A 66 3.47 -10.39 29.10
C ARG A 66 4.22 -11.01 27.93
N ARG A 67 3.48 -11.45 26.91
CA ARG A 67 4.04 -11.97 25.68
C ARG A 67 4.14 -10.80 24.69
N PRO A 68 5.35 -10.57 24.13
CA PRO A 68 5.48 -9.63 23.02
C PRO A 68 4.53 -10.05 21.90
N PRO A 69 4.05 -9.11 21.05
CA PRO A 69 3.29 -9.47 19.87
C PRO A 69 4.05 -10.54 19.09
N VAL A 70 3.36 -11.62 18.73
CA VAL A 70 3.93 -12.61 17.84
C VAL A 70 3.91 -12.04 16.43
N PRO A 71 5.04 -11.94 15.71
CA PRO A 71 5.05 -11.51 14.34
C PRO A 71 4.18 -12.45 13.49
N HIS A 72 3.20 -11.91 12.76
CA HIS A 72 2.35 -12.67 11.85
C HIS A 72 2.10 -11.96 10.53
N ALA A 73 2.93 -10.99 10.20
CA ALA A 73 2.93 -10.38 8.89
C ALA A 73 4.36 -10.21 8.39
N ALA A 74 4.56 -10.48 7.10
CA ALA A 74 5.73 -10.04 6.36
C ALA A 74 5.42 -8.64 5.79
N ILE A 75 6.31 -7.69 5.99
CA ILE A 75 6.15 -6.32 5.50
C ILE A 75 7.26 -6.03 4.51
N GLY A 76 6.88 -5.57 3.32
CA GLY A 76 7.81 -5.26 2.25
C GLY A 76 7.37 -4.10 1.38
N VAL A 77 8.19 -3.76 0.40
CA VAL A 77 7.93 -2.77 -0.63
C VAL A 77 8.06 -3.39 -2.02
N GLY A 78 7.34 -2.82 -2.99
CA GLY A 78 7.55 -3.10 -4.41
C GLY A 78 7.60 -1.79 -5.17
N ALA A 79 8.65 -1.58 -5.95
CA ALA A 79 8.96 -0.31 -6.59
C ALA A 79 8.70 -0.35 -8.09
N ILE A 80 7.80 0.50 -8.57
CA ILE A 80 7.61 0.75 -9.99
C ILE A 80 8.70 1.73 -10.44
N VAL A 81 9.57 1.27 -11.32
CA VAL A 81 10.56 2.10 -12.02
C VAL A 81 10.13 2.14 -13.49
N TYR A 82 9.58 3.27 -13.91
CA TYR A 82 9.03 3.43 -15.26
C TYR A 82 9.56 4.71 -15.91
N GLY A 83 10.04 4.59 -17.14
CA GLY A 83 10.58 5.69 -17.93
C GLY A 83 10.40 5.48 -19.44
N GLU A 84 11.17 6.20 -20.25
CA GLU A 84 11.08 6.14 -21.71
C GLU A 84 11.32 4.74 -22.30
N ARG A 85 12.10 3.91 -21.60
CA ARG A 85 12.39 2.54 -22.00
C ARG A 85 11.33 1.53 -21.58
N GLY A 86 10.32 1.95 -20.81
CA GLY A 86 9.27 1.10 -20.27
C GLY A 86 9.40 0.85 -18.76
N LEU A 87 8.84 -0.26 -18.32
CA LEU A 87 8.84 -0.75 -16.95
C LEU A 87 10.06 -1.64 -16.68
N LEU A 88 10.75 -1.41 -15.58
CA LEU A 88 11.86 -2.25 -15.15
C LEU A 88 11.35 -3.49 -14.42
N LEU A 89 11.70 -4.67 -14.94
CA LEU A 89 11.43 -5.96 -14.29
C LEU A 89 12.72 -6.81 -14.26
N GLY A 90 12.90 -7.51 -13.15
CA GLY A 90 13.98 -8.50 -12.99
C GLY A 90 13.44 -9.92 -12.96
N ARG A 91 14.29 -10.88 -13.27
CA ARG A 91 13.96 -12.30 -13.20
C ARG A 91 14.44 -12.89 -11.88
N HIS A 92 13.50 -13.37 -11.09
CA HIS A 92 13.82 -14.14 -9.89
C HIS A 92 14.34 -15.54 -10.26
N HIS A 93 15.25 -16.11 -9.49
CA HIS A 93 15.80 -17.44 -9.75
C HIS A 93 14.73 -18.55 -9.81
N ARG A 94 13.53 -18.32 -9.27
CA ARG A 94 12.35 -19.21 -9.37
C ARG A 94 11.61 -19.10 -10.70
N GLY A 95 11.99 -18.14 -11.56
CA GLY A 95 11.45 -17.95 -12.89
C GLY A 95 10.38 -16.87 -13.03
N THR A 96 9.91 -16.26 -11.93
CA THR A 96 8.97 -15.12 -11.96
C THR A 96 9.67 -13.83 -12.39
N LEU A 97 8.91 -12.90 -12.94
CA LEU A 97 9.35 -11.54 -13.21
C LEU A 97 8.81 -10.61 -12.14
N GLU A 98 9.67 -9.79 -11.57
CA GLU A 98 9.38 -9.02 -10.36
C GLU A 98 9.77 -7.55 -10.51
N LEU A 99 9.01 -6.69 -9.83
CA LEU A 99 9.45 -5.33 -9.55
C LEU A 99 10.61 -5.36 -8.55
N PRO A 100 11.52 -4.39 -8.58
CA PRO A 100 12.48 -4.21 -7.49
C PRO A 100 11.76 -4.07 -6.16
N GLY A 101 12.28 -4.69 -5.12
CA GLY A 101 11.66 -4.58 -3.81
C GLY A 101 12.06 -5.68 -2.85
N GLY A 102 11.74 -5.47 -1.58
CA GLY A 102 12.11 -6.43 -0.54
C GLY A 102 11.53 -6.08 0.82
N SER A 103 12.15 -6.60 1.87
CA SER A 103 11.64 -6.50 3.24
C SER A 103 12.03 -5.18 3.90
N VAL A 104 11.09 -4.64 4.67
CA VAL A 104 11.34 -3.45 5.51
C VAL A 104 12.19 -3.83 6.71
N GLU A 105 13.25 -3.10 6.96
CA GLU A 105 14.08 -3.23 8.14
C GLU A 105 13.53 -2.45 9.34
N ALA A 106 13.93 -2.85 10.54
CA ALA A 106 13.43 -2.25 11.76
C ALA A 106 13.78 -0.76 11.88
N GLY A 107 12.75 0.09 11.90
CA GLY A 107 12.91 1.54 12.00
C GLY A 107 13.14 2.26 10.68
N GLU A 108 13.11 1.56 9.56
CA GLU A 108 13.29 2.12 8.23
C GLU A 108 11.95 2.65 7.67
N PRO A 109 11.88 3.91 7.21
CA PRO A 109 10.74 4.39 6.43
C PRO A 109 10.61 3.68 5.07
N PHE A 110 9.41 3.56 4.55
CA PHE A 110 9.16 2.85 3.29
C PHE A 110 9.93 3.44 2.11
N GLU A 111 10.05 4.77 2.03
CA GLU A 111 10.81 5.43 0.98
C GLU A 111 12.30 5.09 1.03
N GLN A 112 12.86 4.91 2.23
CA GLN A 112 14.24 4.48 2.41
C GLN A 112 14.41 2.99 2.06
N THR A 113 13.45 2.14 2.44
CA THR A 113 13.43 0.74 2.02
C THR A 113 13.44 0.63 0.48
N VAL A 114 12.59 1.40 -0.20
CA VAL A 114 12.55 1.41 -1.68
C VAL A 114 13.90 1.78 -2.27
N VAL A 115 14.54 2.83 -1.76
CA VAL A 115 15.84 3.31 -2.25
C VAL A 115 16.94 2.28 -2.00
N ARG A 116 16.96 1.65 -0.81
CA ARG A 116 17.93 0.62 -0.46
C ARG A 116 17.78 -0.61 -1.35
N GLU A 117 16.57 -1.17 -1.43
CA GLU A 117 16.29 -2.36 -2.24
C GLU A 117 16.58 -2.11 -3.74
N LEU A 118 16.22 -0.93 -4.25
CA LEU A 118 16.53 -0.54 -5.61
C LEU A 118 18.05 -0.56 -5.88
N ALA A 119 18.83 -0.04 -4.94
CA ALA A 119 20.28 -0.02 -5.07
C ALA A 119 20.90 -1.43 -4.92
N GLU A 120 20.43 -2.21 -3.96
CA GLU A 120 20.93 -3.55 -3.67
C GLU A 120 20.64 -4.52 -4.83
N GLU A 121 19.41 -4.52 -5.35
CA GLU A 121 19.02 -5.47 -6.39
C GLU A 121 19.45 -5.04 -7.82
N THR A 122 19.38 -3.73 -8.10
CA THR A 122 19.53 -3.23 -9.48
C THR A 122 20.78 -2.40 -9.72
N GLY A 123 21.42 -1.88 -8.67
CA GLY A 123 22.50 -0.90 -8.77
C GLY A 123 22.03 0.52 -9.14
N LEU A 124 20.71 0.75 -9.29
CA LEU A 124 20.18 2.09 -9.52
C LEU A 124 20.22 2.91 -8.23
N SER A 125 20.47 4.19 -8.36
CA SER A 125 20.49 5.14 -7.23
C SER A 125 19.31 6.10 -7.33
N ALA A 126 18.50 6.19 -6.29
CA ALA A 126 17.40 7.14 -6.14
C ALA A 126 17.48 7.85 -4.78
N ARG A 127 16.66 8.87 -4.58
CA ARG A 127 16.56 9.57 -3.29
C ARG A 127 15.16 9.32 -2.71
N PRO A 128 15.00 9.30 -1.37
CA PRO A 128 13.68 9.10 -0.75
C PRO A 128 12.62 10.10 -1.22
N GLU A 129 13.00 11.35 -1.52
CA GLU A 129 12.10 12.38 -2.05
C GLU A 129 11.62 12.11 -3.49
N ASP A 130 12.29 11.22 -4.22
CA ASP A 130 11.91 10.79 -5.56
C ASP A 130 10.97 9.57 -5.52
N VAL A 131 10.59 9.09 -4.33
CA VAL A 131 9.70 7.96 -4.12
C VAL A 131 8.31 8.45 -3.75
N THR A 132 7.30 8.01 -4.49
CA THR A 132 5.89 8.26 -4.19
C THR A 132 5.23 6.97 -3.75
N LEU A 133 4.76 6.89 -2.52
CA LEU A 133 3.99 5.74 -2.04
C LEU A 133 2.59 5.76 -2.65
N LEU A 134 2.17 4.65 -3.24
CA LEU A 134 0.89 4.51 -3.94
C LEU A 134 -0.20 3.98 -3.00
N GLY A 135 0.14 3.03 -2.18
CA GLY A 135 -0.79 2.40 -1.25
C GLY A 135 -0.26 1.09 -0.68
N THR A 136 -1.10 0.42 0.08
CA THR A 136 -0.77 -0.83 0.76
C THR A 136 -1.64 -1.95 0.24
N LEU A 137 -1.00 -3.02 -0.21
CA LEU A 137 -1.62 -4.29 -0.55
C LEU A 137 -1.60 -5.21 0.65
N VAL A 138 -2.69 -5.93 0.87
CA VAL A 138 -2.75 -6.99 1.87
C VAL A 138 -3.20 -8.28 1.20
N ASP A 139 -2.35 -9.26 1.21
CA ASP A 139 -2.64 -10.62 0.76
C ASP A 139 -2.02 -11.64 1.73
N HIS A 140 -1.83 -12.87 1.31
CA HIS A 140 -1.21 -13.90 2.14
C HIS A 140 -0.38 -14.86 1.30
N VAL A 141 0.67 -15.37 1.92
CA VAL A 141 1.49 -16.46 1.37
C VAL A 141 1.48 -17.59 2.38
N GLY A 142 0.79 -18.69 2.03
CA GLY A 142 0.48 -19.73 3.00
C GLY A 142 -0.33 -19.15 4.16
N ASP A 143 0.15 -19.35 5.39
CA ASP A 143 -0.51 -18.87 6.61
C ASP A 143 0.01 -17.47 7.07
N VAL A 144 0.89 -16.84 6.29
CA VAL A 144 1.48 -15.55 6.65
C VAL A 144 0.77 -14.44 5.90
N VAL A 145 0.26 -13.45 6.63
CA VAL A 145 -0.22 -12.19 6.05
C VAL A 145 0.96 -11.44 5.45
N ARG A 146 0.84 -11.05 4.18
CA ARG A 146 1.83 -10.19 3.53
C ARG A 146 1.24 -8.80 3.36
N VAL A 147 2.01 -7.81 3.75
CA VAL A 147 1.71 -6.39 3.60
C VAL A 147 2.77 -5.80 2.70
N THR A 148 2.39 -5.36 1.50
CA THR A 148 3.32 -4.77 0.55
C THR A 148 2.92 -3.34 0.24
N VAL A 149 3.87 -2.43 0.40
CA VAL A 149 3.69 -1.03 0.01
C VAL A 149 4.15 -0.86 -1.43
N GLY A 150 3.21 -0.53 -2.31
CA GLY A 150 3.50 -0.17 -3.69
C GLY A 150 4.04 1.26 -3.75
N ALA A 151 5.12 1.47 -4.49
CA ALA A 151 5.76 2.75 -4.67
C ALA A 151 6.11 3.03 -6.13
N LEU A 152 6.12 4.31 -6.51
CA LEU A 152 6.60 4.78 -7.80
C LEU A 152 7.88 5.58 -7.59
N VAL A 153 8.95 5.19 -8.27
CA VAL A 153 10.21 5.92 -8.30
C VAL A 153 10.19 6.87 -9.50
N THR A 154 10.22 8.17 -9.23
CA THR A 154 10.05 9.22 -10.25
C THR A 154 11.36 9.73 -10.84
N ALA A 155 12.49 9.47 -10.17
CA ALA A 155 13.82 9.78 -10.66
C ALA A 155 14.87 8.82 -10.09
N TRP A 156 15.83 8.44 -10.92
CA TRP A 156 16.95 7.58 -10.55
C TRP A 156 18.17 7.88 -11.43
N GLN A 157 19.31 7.32 -11.04
CA GLN A 157 20.57 7.40 -11.78
C GLN A 157 21.17 6.00 -11.95
N GLY A 158 21.99 5.84 -12.98
CA GLY A 158 22.67 4.59 -13.29
C GLY A 158 21.94 3.73 -14.32
N GLU A 159 22.51 2.57 -14.59
CA GLU A 159 21.93 1.53 -15.44
C GLU A 159 21.67 0.29 -14.60
N PRO A 160 20.51 -0.37 -14.78
CA PRO A 160 20.21 -1.57 -14.02
C PRO A 160 21.16 -2.71 -14.40
N ALA A 161 21.67 -3.38 -13.40
CA ALA A 161 22.55 -4.54 -13.55
C ALA A 161 22.27 -5.56 -12.44
N THR A 162 22.42 -6.84 -12.77
CA THR A 162 22.34 -7.90 -11.77
C THR A 162 23.42 -7.72 -10.71
N GLN A 163 23.02 -7.66 -9.46
CA GLN A 163 23.95 -7.52 -8.34
C GLN A 163 24.37 -8.91 -7.80
N PRO A 164 25.59 -9.03 -7.26
CA PRO A 164 26.03 -10.27 -6.63
C PRO A 164 25.13 -10.64 -5.43
N ASP A 165 24.91 -11.94 -5.28
CA ASP A 165 24.18 -12.55 -4.16
C ASP A 165 22.67 -12.22 -4.06
N GLU A 166 22.13 -11.48 -5.05
CA GLU A 166 20.70 -11.18 -5.12
C GLU A 166 19.89 -12.30 -5.79
N SER A 167 18.63 -12.44 -5.33
CA SER A 167 17.72 -13.47 -5.85
C SER A 167 17.05 -13.07 -7.16
N VAL A 168 17.04 -11.79 -7.48
CA VAL A 168 16.47 -11.18 -8.68
C VAL A 168 17.59 -10.59 -9.53
N GLY A 169 17.58 -10.85 -10.82
CA GLY A 169 18.59 -10.33 -11.73
C GLY A 169 18.04 -10.23 -13.15
N ASP A 170 18.93 -10.23 -14.14
CA ASP A 170 18.55 -10.13 -15.56
C ASP A 170 17.54 -9.00 -15.81
N TRP A 171 17.82 -7.81 -15.24
CA TRP A 171 16.96 -6.63 -15.29
C TRP A 171 16.77 -6.17 -16.73
N ALA A 172 15.51 -6.01 -17.16
CA ALA A 172 15.13 -5.56 -18.49
C ALA A 172 13.98 -4.56 -18.44
N TRP A 173 13.95 -3.68 -19.45
CA TRP A 173 12.87 -2.70 -19.65
C TRP A 173 11.81 -3.28 -20.57
N TRP A 174 10.54 -3.21 -20.15
CA TRP A 174 9.41 -3.78 -20.86
C TRP A 174 8.40 -2.69 -21.22
N PRO A 175 7.95 -2.62 -22.49
CA PRO A 175 6.83 -1.76 -22.84
C PRO A 175 5.57 -2.17 -22.08
N LEU A 176 4.75 -1.21 -21.67
CA LEU A 176 3.52 -1.51 -20.91
C LEU A 176 2.47 -2.25 -21.74
N ASP A 177 2.51 -2.12 -23.05
CA ASP A 177 1.65 -2.81 -24.01
C ASP A 177 2.17 -4.19 -24.42
N ASP A 178 3.35 -4.58 -23.95
CA ASP A 178 3.98 -5.89 -24.21
C ASP A 178 4.66 -6.41 -22.94
N LEU A 179 3.92 -6.43 -21.83
CA LEU A 179 4.42 -7.00 -20.58
C LEU A 179 4.52 -8.52 -20.68
N PRO A 180 5.57 -9.10 -20.10
CA PRO A 180 5.78 -10.54 -20.16
C PRO A 180 4.81 -11.29 -19.26
N ASP A 181 4.53 -12.53 -19.63
CA ASP A 181 3.85 -13.49 -18.75
C ASP A 181 4.74 -13.86 -17.55
N GLY A 182 4.10 -14.37 -16.48
CA GLY A 182 4.81 -14.90 -15.32
C GLY A 182 5.28 -13.83 -14.32
N LEU A 183 4.57 -12.71 -14.27
CA LEU A 183 4.77 -11.73 -13.20
C LEU A 183 4.53 -12.36 -11.83
N PHE A 184 5.39 -12.01 -10.89
CA PHE A 184 5.15 -12.35 -9.49
C PHE A 184 3.86 -11.69 -9.01
N GLU A 185 3.05 -12.45 -8.28
CA GLU A 185 1.73 -12.05 -7.82
C GLU A 185 1.67 -10.62 -7.27
N CYS A 186 2.59 -10.32 -6.36
CA CYS A 186 2.65 -9.03 -5.69
C CYS A 186 2.97 -7.89 -6.67
N SER A 187 3.91 -8.13 -7.60
CA SER A 187 4.27 -7.17 -8.64
C SER A 187 3.09 -6.91 -9.59
N ALA A 188 2.38 -7.96 -10.01
CA ALA A 188 1.18 -7.85 -10.83
C ALA A 188 0.07 -7.04 -10.14
N GLN A 189 -0.16 -7.30 -8.85
CA GLN A 189 -1.15 -6.59 -8.05
C GLN A 189 -0.81 -5.09 -7.87
N ILE A 190 0.48 -4.76 -7.66
CA ILE A 190 0.94 -3.36 -7.58
C ILE A 190 0.74 -2.65 -8.92
N LEU A 191 1.12 -3.29 -10.02
CA LEU A 191 0.97 -2.73 -11.36
C LEU A 191 -0.50 -2.49 -11.72
N ALA A 192 -1.39 -3.45 -11.44
CA ALA A 192 -2.82 -3.30 -11.68
C ALA A 192 -3.46 -2.23 -10.78
N ALA A 193 -2.95 -2.04 -9.56
CA ALA A 193 -3.40 -0.96 -8.69
C ALA A 193 -2.91 0.43 -9.17
N TRP A 194 -1.74 0.49 -9.80
CA TRP A 194 -1.19 1.71 -10.39
C TRP A 194 -1.89 2.07 -11.71
N LEU A 195 -2.04 1.09 -12.61
CA LEU A 195 -2.69 1.23 -13.91
C LEU A 195 -3.74 0.12 -14.09
N PRO A 196 -5.01 0.37 -13.70
CA PRO A 196 -6.06 -0.64 -13.71
C PRO A 196 -6.41 -1.21 -15.09
N ASP A 197 -6.07 -0.50 -16.16
CA ASP A 197 -6.33 -0.93 -17.54
C ASP A 197 -5.23 -1.85 -18.11
N LEU A 198 -4.17 -2.13 -17.34
CA LEU A 198 -3.14 -3.08 -17.79
C LEU A 198 -3.76 -4.48 -17.89
N PRO A 199 -3.52 -5.21 -19.00
CA PRO A 199 -4.04 -6.54 -19.21
C PRO A 199 -3.23 -7.59 -18.43
N ILE A 200 -3.22 -7.47 -17.11
CA ILE A 200 -2.49 -8.36 -16.20
C ILE A 200 -3.49 -9.25 -15.48
N ASP A 201 -3.32 -10.57 -15.58
CA ASP A 201 -4.02 -11.54 -14.75
C ASP A 201 -3.27 -11.71 -13.42
N HIS A 202 -3.96 -11.52 -12.32
CA HIS A 202 -3.39 -11.62 -10.98
C HIS A 202 -4.44 -12.05 -9.95
N PRO A 203 -4.04 -12.73 -8.86
CA PRO A 203 -4.93 -13.01 -7.75
C PRO A 203 -5.45 -11.73 -7.10
N PRO A 204 -6.68 -11.76 -6.55
CA PRO A 204 -7.24 -10.62 -5.86
C PRO A 204 -6.43 -10.28 -4.60
N ALA A 205 -6.21 -8.99 -4.37
CA ALA A 205 -5.63 -8.45 -3.14
C ALA A 205 -6.44 -7.27 -2.66
N HIS A 206 -6.35 -6.97 -1.37
CA HIS A 206 -6.91 -5.74 -0.83
C HIS A 206 -5.88 -4.62 -0.99
N PHE A 207 -6.21 -3.58 -1.75
CA PHE A 207 -5.39 -2.41 -1.95
C PHE A 207 -6.02 -1.18 -1.28
N SER A 208 -5.27 -0.56 -0.36
CA SER A 208 -5.65 0.69 0.31
C SER A 208 -4.75 1.81 -0.19
N PRO A 209 -5.25 2.69 -1.09
CA PRO A 209 -4.45 3.81 -1.60
C PRO A 209 -4.17 4.82 -0.49
N TYR A 210 -2.99 5.42 -0.51
CA TYR A 210 -2.71 6.57 0.34
C TYR A 210 -3.48 7.78 -0.18
N ALA A 211 -4.22 8.43 0.70
CA ALA A 211 -4.90 9.68 0.37
C ALA A 211 -3.86 10.75 0.06
N ARG A 212 -3.75 11.16 -1.20
CA ARG A 212 -3.02 12.38 -1.53
C ARG A 212 -3.75 13.54 -0.86
N ARG A 213 -3.03 14.40 -0.15
CA ARG A 213 -3.54 15.73 0.18
C ARG A 213 -3.84 16.40 -1.14
N THR A 214 -5.09 16.44 -1.54
CA THR A 214 -5.54 17.17 -2.71
C THR A 214 -5.39 18.66 -2.42
N THR A 215 -4.31 19.24 -2.92
CA THR A 215 -4.40 20.60 -3.41
C THR A 215 -5.27 20.50 -4.67
N PRO A 216 -6.35 21.27 -4.82
CA PRO A 216 -7.14 21.22 -6.04
C PRO A 216 -6.32 21.81 -7.20
N SER A 217 -5.76 20.97 -8.00
CA SER A 217 -5.20 21.33 -9.30
C SER A 217 -5.63 20.25 -10.27
N SER A 218 -6.41 20.70 -11.24
CA SER A 218 -6.73 20.02 -12.46
C SER A 218 -5.45 19.55 -13.17
N ASP A 219 -5.56 18.41 -13.81
CA ASP A 219 -4.63 17.80 -14.74
C ASP A 219 -3.55 16.91 -14.10
N LEU A 220 -3.86 15.61 -14.08
CA LEU A 220 -2.86 14.54 -13.99
C LEU A 220 -2.13 14.43 -15.34
N ASP A 221 -1.36 15.47 -15.68
CA ASP A 221 -0.25 15.29 -16.58
C ASP A 221 0.90 14.68 -15.76
N VAL A 222 1.10 13.38 -15.94
CA VAL A 222 2.32 12.70 -15.51
C VAL A 222 3.44 13.25 -16.40
N ASN A 223 3.97 14.39 -15.98
CA ASN A 223 5.09 15.04 -16.67
C ASN A 223 6.37 14.27 -16.32
N ILE A 224 6.56 13.15 -17.00
CA ILE A 224 7.81 12.39 -16.97
C ILE A 224 8.82 13.23 -17.74
N ARG A 225 9.64 13.99 -17.04
CA ARG A 225 10.77 14.68 -17.67
C ARG A 225 11.85 13.66 -17.98
N PRO A 226 12.27 13.55 -19.25
CA PRO A 226 13.43 12.74 -19.60
C PRO A 226 14.68 13.35 -18.94
N HIS A 227 15.42 12.51 -18.22
CA HIS A 227 16.73 12.89 -17.69
C HIS A 227 17.70 12.96 -18.88
N GLN A 228 18.12 14.16 -19.26
CA GLN A 228 19.26 14.35 -20.17
C GLN A 228 20.52 14.04 -19.37
N GLY A 229 21.10 12.88 -19.63
CA GLY A 229 22.45 12.56 -19.21
C GLY A 229 23.46 13.40 -20.00
N SER A 230 24.33 14.09 -19.31
CA SER A 230 25.60 14.61 -19.83
C SER A 230 26.73 13.72 -19.39
#